data_8a9230e2c47bbbd48fa48fc11db69d2e
#
_entry.id   8a9230e2c47bbbd48fa48fc11db69d2e
#
_cell.length_a   1.000
_cell.length_b   1.000
_cell.length_c   1.000
_cell.angle_alpha   90.00
_cell.angle_beta   90.00
_cell.angle_gamma   90.00
#
_symmetry.space_group_name_H-M   'P 1'
#
loop_
_entity.id
_entity.type
_entity.pdbx_description
1 polymer ?
#
loop_
_entity_poly.entity_id
_entity_poly.type
_entity_poly.pdbx_seq_one_letter_code
_entity_poly.pdbx_strand_id
1 'polypeptide(L)'
;MKAGVVGVGKLGGAIAFALVREGPWDEVVLVDAIPDLAWAQAQDIRHGLREPVRPVVRAGAIEDLEGSDVVVLCAGQGRKPGMTRLDLLQSNAGVVADTSREIARTTPDATLVVLTNPMDVMTAVAWRSTRWPRERVVGSGTLLDSMRLRAILADRHRIPLADVDAVVLGEHGERAVPIFSRVTIRGSLVTLSPADRQEIGRELRDISGRIIEAKGGTAFGPAGTTADLVHALVASTPSVVPCSVVLDGEYGATGVAMGVPARLGSGRVKRVEEWPLPDDERQALDDAARDLTAHAEDAAVVLDLVRTSRSPAGTRRTS
;
A
#
# COMPACT_ATOMS: atom_id res chain seq x y z
N MET A 1 -8.13 -11.98 -16.54
CA MET A 1 -7.40 -10.81 -16.01
C MET A 1 -5.97 -11.18 -15.66
N LYS A 2 -5.05 -10.26 -15.73
CA LYS A 2 -3.64 -10.47 -15.43
C LYS A 2 -3.17 -9.57 -14.30
N ALA A 3 -2.45 -10.13 -13.32
CA ALA A 3 -1.81 -9.38 -12.25
C ALA A 3 -0.29 -9.52 -12.28
N GLY A 4 0.42 -8.47 -11.89
CA GLY A 4 1.86 -8.50 -11.68
C GLY A 4 2.21 -8.25 -10.21
N VAL A 5 3.25 -8.89 -9.70
CA VAL A 5 3.84 -8.58 -8.38
C VAL A 5 5.33 -8.34 -8.55
N VAL A 6 5.79 -7.13 -8.25
CA VAL A 6 7.18 -6.72 -8.38
C VAL A 6 7.80 -6.57 -6.99
N GLY A 7 8.86 -7.34 -6.76
CA GLY A 7 9.47 -7.52 -5.45
C GLY A 7 8.80 -8.65 -4.67
N VAL A 8 9.23 -9.90 -4.92
CA VAL A 8 8.59 -11.11 -4.37
C VAL A 8 9.38 -11.72 -3.20
N GLY A 9 9.89 -10.85 -2.33
CA GLY A 9 10.38 -11.26 -1.02
C GLY A 9 9.26 -11.84 -0.13
N LYS A 10 9.48 -11.86 1.19
CA LYS A 10 8.48 -12.42 2.14
C LYS A 10 7.07 -11.84 1.97
N LEU A 11 6.95 -10.53 1.80
CA LEU A 11 5.65 -9.88 1.65
C LEU A 11 5.06 -10.11 0.25
N GLY A 12 5.84 -9.83 -0.80
CA GLY A 12 5.35 -9.97 -2.18
C GLY A 12 4.97 -11.40 -2.53
N GLY A 13 5.73 -12.41 -2.03
CA GLY A 13 5.35 -13.82 -2.17
C GLY A 13 4.03 -14.16 -1.47
N ALA A 14 3.81 -13.62 -0.26
CA ALA A 14 2.55 -13.82 0.45
C ALA A 14 1.36 -13.14 -0.26
N ILE A 15 1.58 -11.94 -0.84
CA ILE A 15 0.57 -11.25 -1.65
C ILE A 15 0.25 -12.05 -2.91
N ALA A 16 1.28 -12.50 -3.63
CA ALA A 16 1.09 -13.33 -4.82
C ALA A 16 0.24 -14.57 -4.50
N PHE A 17 0.54 -15.25 -3.39
CA PHE A 17 -0.24 -16.39 -2.95
C PHE A 17 -1.70 -16.04 -2.64
N ALA A 18 -1.95 -14.91 -1.94
CA ALA A 18 -3.31 -14.45 -1.64
C ALA A 18 -4.10 -14.14 -2.92
N LEU A 19 -3.49 -13.40 -3.87
CA LEU A 19 -4.10 -13.07 -5.15
C LEU A 19 -4.48 -14.34 -5.95
N VAL A 20 -3.57 -15.29 -6.02
CA VAL A 20 -3.77 -16.55 -6.75
C VAL A 20 -4.92 -17.36 -6.17
N ARG A 21 -5.07 -17.35 -4.84
CA ARG A 21 -6.09 -18.13 -4.13
C ARG A 21 -7.51 -17.59 -4.29
N GLU A 22 -7.68 -16.29 -4.45
CA GLU A 22 -8.98 -15.63 -4.25
C GLU A 22 -9.41 -14.73 -5.43
N GLY A 23 -8.56 -14.53 -6.45
CA GLY A 23 -8.82 -13.55 -7.50
C GLY A 23 -9.33 -14.11 -8.83
N PRO A 24 -9.85 -13.23 -9.68
CA PRO A 24 -10.34 -13.57 -11.03
C PRO A 24 -9.19 -13.64 -12.06
N TRP A 25 -8.02 -14.12 -11.65
CA TRP A 25 -6.81 -14.06 -12.47
C TRP A 25 -6.70 -15.25 -13.43
N ASP A 26 -6.38 -14.94 -14.67
CA ASP A 26 -5.91 -15.94 -15.64
C ASP A 26 -4.40 -16.14 -15.51
N GLU A 27 -3.67 -15.07 -15.17
CA GLU A 27 -2.21 -15.07 -15.03
C GLU A 27 -1.75 -14.16 -13.89
N VAL A 28 -0.75 -14.63 -13.12
CA VAL A 28 -0.02 -13.84 -12.12
C VAL A 28 1.47 -13.93 -12.42
N VAL A 29 2.09 -12.81 -12.77
CA VAL A 29 3.52 -12.70 -13.10
C VAL A 29 4.30 -12.19 -11.91
N LEU A 30 5.34 -12.93 -11.52
CA LEU A 30 6.23 -12.60 -10.41
C LEU A 30 7.55 -12.04 -10.93
N VAL A 31 7.90 -10.83 -10.51
CA VAL A 31 9.12 -10.14 -10.93
C VAL A 31 9.96 -9.79 -9.71
N ASP A 32 11.25 -10.09 -9.77
CA ASP A 32 12.23 -9.68 -8.75
C ASP A 32 13.57 -9.38 -9.40
N ALA A 33 14.38 -8.53 -8.76
CA ALA A 33 15.76 -8.29 -9.17
C ALA A 33 16.64 -9.55 -9.04
N ILE A 34 16.20 -10.52 -8.25
CA ILE A 34 16.81 -11.84 -8.09
C ILE A 34 15.97 -12.87 -8.86
N PRO A 35 16.34 -13.25 -10.11
CA PRO A 35 15.52 -14.13 -10.95
C PRO A 35 15.18 -15.46 -10.30
N ASP A 36 16.14 -16.08 -9.61
CA ASP A 36 15.93 -17.35 -8.93
C ASP A 36 14.90 -17.24 -7.79
N LEU A 37 14.80 -16.08 -7.13
CA LEU A 37 13.79 -15.85 -6.10
C LEU A 37 12.38 -15.81 -6.72
N ALA A 38 12.20 -15.11 -7.83
CA ALA A 38 10.90 -15.05 -8.51
C ALA A 38 10.48 -16.47 -9.00
N TRP A 39 11.42 -17.22 -9.57
CA TRP A 39 11.15 -18.60 -9.99
C TRP A 39 10.78 -19.50 -8.79
N ALA A 40 11.56 -19.44 -7.70
CA ALA A 40 11.30 -20.24 -6.50
C ALA A 40 9.94 -19.93 -5.89
N GLN A 41 9.57 -18.65 -5.77
CA GLN A 41 8.25 -18.23 -5.28
C GLN A 41 7.13 -18.76 -6.20
N ALA A 42 7.31 -18.65 -7.53
CA ALA A 42 6.32 -19.17 -8.47
C ALA A 42 6.12 -20.70 -8.32
N GLN A 43 7.21 -21.47 -8.14
CA GLN A 43 7.10 -22.91 -7.93
C GLN A 43 6.43 -23.25 -6.60
N ASP A 44 6.84 -22.60 -5.52
CA ASP A 44 6.29 -22.84 -4.17
C ASP A 44 4.79 -22.55 -4.13
N ILE A 45 4.36 -21.41 -4.70
CA ILE A 45 2.94 -21.07 -4.85
C ILE A 45 2.20 -22.13 -5.65
N ARG A 46 2.72 -22.55 -6.81
CA ARG A 46 2.10 -23.58 -7.66
C ARG A 46 1.92 -24.90 -6.92
N HIS A 47 2.88 -25.31 -6.10
CA HIS A 47 2.79 -26.52 -5.29
C HIS A 47 1.72 -26.43 -4.19
N GLY A 48 1.37 -25.21 -3.76
CA GLY A 48 0.29 -24.95 -2.81
C GLY A 48 -1.12 -24.93 -3.41
N LEU A 49 -1.26 -25.03 -4.74
CA LEU A 49 -2.55 -25.03 -5.43
C LEU A 49 -3.07 -26.44 -5.66
N ARG A 50 -4.36 -26.66 -5.45
CA ARG A 50 -5.00 -27.97 -5.70
C ARG A 50 -5.18 -28.27 -7.18
N GLU A 51 -5.45 -27.23 -7.98
CA GLU A 51 -5.66 -27.31 -9.42
C GLU A 51 -4.77 -26.25 -10.10
N PRO A 52 -3.57 -26.64 -10.54
CA PRO A 52 -2.59 -25.67 -11.05
C PRO A 52 -2.87 -25.16 -12.47
N VAL A 53 -4.05 -25.43 -13.04
CA VAL A 53 -4.36 -25.08 -14.42
C VAL A 53 -4.68 -23.59 -14.58
N ARG A 54 -5.26 -22.96 -13.57
CA ARG A 54 -5.54 -21.50 -13.53
C ARG A 54 -5.59 -20.98 -12.09
N PRO A 55 -5.08 -19.78 -11.79
CA PRO A 55 -4.31 -18.94 -12.71
C PRO A 55 -2.93 -19.53 -13.02
N VAL A 56 -2.37 -19.15 -14.16
CA VAL A 56 -0.96 -19.43 -14.48
C VAL A 56 -0.09 -18.54 -13.59
N VAL A 57 0.74 -19.16 -12.74
CA VAL A 57 1.71 -18.44 -11.92
C VAL A 57 3.10 -18.70 -12.46
N ARG A 58 3.81 -17.63 -12.82
CA ARG A 58 5.16 -17.76 -13.37
C ARG A 58 6.07 -16.61 -12.96
N ALA A 59 7.36 -16.87 -12.93
CA ALA A 59 8.36 -15.83 -12.91
C ALA A 59 8.46 -15.16 -14.29
N GLY A 60 8.84 -13.88 -14.29
CA GLY A 60 9.06 -13.10 -15.51
C GLY A 60 9.97 -11.91 -15.26
N ALA A 61 10.32 -11.22 -16.32
CA ALA A 61 10.93 -9.90 -16.29
C ALA A 61 9.84 -8.81 -16.27
N ILE A 62 10.26 -7.54 -16.19
CA ILE A 62 9.30 -6.43 -16.12
C ILE A 62 8.51 -6.29 -17.42
N GLU A 63 9.09 -6.70 -18.54
CA GLU A 63 8.47 -6.75 -19.87
C GLU A 63 7.29 -7.75 -19.92
N ASP A 64 7.37 -8.82 -19.13
CA ASP A 64 6.30 -9.81 -19.01
C ASP A 64 5.04 -9.28 -18.30
N LEU A 65 5.10 -8.08 -17.73
CA LEU A 65 3.93 -7.39 -17.16
C LEU A 65 3.02 -6.77 -18.22
N GLU A 66 3.43 -6.75 -19.48
CA GLU A 66 2.59 -6.21 -20.57
C GLU A 66 1.18 -6.81 -20.52
N GLY A 67 0.16 -5.94 -20.64
CA GLY A 67 -1.24 -6.32 -20.57
C GLY A 67 -1.76 -6.65 -19.18
N SER A 68 -1.02 -6.34 -18.10
CA SER A 68 -1.52 -6.47 -16.73
C SER A 68 -2.64 -5.47 -16.45
N ASP A 69 -3.69 -5.92 -15.78
CA ASP A 69 -4.77 -5.06 -15.25
C ASP A 69 -4.33 -4.33 -13.98
N VAL A 70 -3.55 -5.01 -13.12
CA VAL A 70 -3.01 -4.48 -11.87
C VAL A 70 -1.56 -4.93 -11.69
N VAL A 71 -0.72 -4.01 -11.22
CA VAL A 71 0.65 -4.34 -10.76
C VAL A 71 0.80 -3.93 -9.31
N VAL A 72 1.26 -4.86 -8.48
CA VAL A 72 1.56 -4.64 -7.06
C VAL A 72 3.07 -4.44 -6.90
N LEU A 73 3.49 -3.28 -6.38
CA LEU A 73 4.88 -2.91 -6.18
C LEU A 73 5.28 -3.06 -4.71
N CYS A 74 6.07 -4.08 -4.43
CA CYS A 74 6.64 -4.39 -3.12
C CYS A 74 8.17 -4.28 -3.10
N ALA A 75 8.78 -3.88 -4.23
CA ALA A 75 10.23 -3.78 -4.36
C ALA A 75 10.78 -2.69 -3.45
N GLY A 76 11.82 -3.01 -2.70
CA GLY A 76 12.50 -2.11 -1.76
C GLY A 76 13.05 -2.85 -0.57
N GLN A 77 13.75 -2.11 0.29
CA GLN A 77 14.28 -2.64 1.54
C GLN A 77 13.26 -2.50 2.67
N GLY A 78 13.10 -3.56 3.46
CA GLY A 78 12.39 -3.48 4.72
C GLY A 78 13.20 -2.70 5.77
N ARG A 79 12.52 -2.12 6.77
CA ARG A 79 13.16 -1.42 7.88
C ARG A 79 14.04 -2.38 8.67
N LYS A 80 15.31 -2.04 8.84
CA LYS A 80 16.27 -2.79 9.67
C LYS A 80 16.38 -2.12 11.05
N PRO A 81 16.77 -2.87 12.09
CA PRO A 81 17.07 -2.27 13.39
C PRO A 81 18.06 -1.11 13.24
N GLY A 82 17.76 0.03 13.89
CA GLY A 82 18.60 1.23 13.83
C GLY A 82 18.39 2.14 12.62
N MET A 83 17.63 1.73 11.59
CA MET A 83 17.29 2.60 10.47
C MET A 83 16.27 3.67 10.90
N THR A 84 16.58 4.92 10.56
CA THR A 84 15.65 6.03 10.65
C THR A 84 14.62 5.94 9.51
N ARG A 85 13.56 6.75 9.61
CA ARG A 85 12.59 6.89 8.51
C ARG A 85 13.23 7.49 7.27
N LEU A 86 14.13 8.46 7.44
CA LEU A 86 14.86 9.11 6.35
C LEU A 86 15.78 8.12 5.62
N ASP A 87 16.50 7.25 6.35
CA ASP A 87 17.36 6.22 5.74
C ASP A 87 16.52 5.28 4.86
N LEU A 88 15.34 4.88 5.34
CA LEU A 88 14.43 4.02 4.59
C LEU A 88 13.88 4.73 3.34
N LEU A 89 13.53 6.01 3.47
CA LEU A 89 13.10 6.84 2.37
C LEU A 89 14.18 6.96 1.30
N GLN A 90 15.42 7.28 1.70
CA GLN A 90 16.56 7.40 0.79
C GLN A 90 16.85 6.11 0.03
N SER A 91 16.78 4.96 0.72
CA SER A 91 17.03 3.66 0.08
C SER A 91 15.94 3.25 -0.90
N ASN A 92 14.68 3.61 -0.64
CA ASN A 92 13.54 3.12 -1.41
C ASN A 92 13.05 4.08 -2.51
N ALA A 93 13.24 5.40 -2.36
CA ALA A 93 12.73 6.39 -3.31
C ALA A 93 13.24 6.15 -4.75
N GLY A 94 14.55 5.88 -4.89
CA GLY A 94 15.16 5.58 -6.19
C GLY A 94 14.60 4.29 -6.81
N VAL A 95 14.51 3.22 -6.01
CA VAL A 95 13.97 1.92 -6.47
C VAL A 95 12.53 2.07 -6.93
N VAL A 96 11.67 2.68 -6.12
CA VAL A 96 10.26 2.91 -6.47
C VAL A 96 10.12 3.77 -7.72
N ALA A 97 10.88 4.87 -7.82
CA ALA A 97 10.82 5.76 -8.96
C ALA A 97 11.25 5.07 -10.26
N ASP A 98 12.36 4.32 -10.25
CA ASP A 98 12.88 3.62 -11.43
C ASP A 98 11.92 2.51 -11.87
N THR A 99 11.52 1.64 -10.93
CA THR A 99 10.59 0.54 -11.20
C THR A 99 9.22 1.04 -11.69
N SER A 100 8.70 2.13 -11.09
CA SER A 100 7.42 2.70 -11.53
C SER A 100 7.49 3.25 -12.95
N ARG A 101 8.61 3.85 -13.37
CA ARG A 101 8.79 4.29 -14.77
C ARG A 101 8.84 3.12 -15.75
N GLU A 102 9.49 2.03 -15.38
CA GLU A 102 9.54 0.82 -16.20
C GLU A 102 8.16 0.17 -16.32
N ILE A 103 7.43 0.04 -15.21
CA ILE A 103 6.04 -0.45 -15.22
C ILE A 103 5.17 0.43 -16.13
N ALA A 104 5.27 1.75 -16.01
CA ALA A 104 4.47 2.67 -16.81
C ALA A 104 4.74 2.56 -18.30
N ARG A 105 5.97 2.25 -18.69
CA ARG A 105 6.36 2.03 -20.09
C ARG A 105 5.84 0.68 -20.62
N THR A 106 5.87 -0.35 -19.79
CA THR A 106 5.55 -1.72 -20.17
C THR A 106 4.04 -1.98 -20.19
N THR A 107 3.30 -1.44 -19.22
CA THR A 107 1.87 -1.69 -19.07
C THR A 107 1.11 -0.38 -18.79
N PRO A 108 0.95 0.49 -19.82
CA PRO A 108 0.45 1.86 -19.67
C PRO A 108 -1.00 1.95 -19.16
N ASP A 109 -1.77 0.88 -19.28
CA ASP A 109 -3.19 0.85 -18.91
C ASP A 109 -3.48 0.23 -17.54
N ALA A 110 -2.47 -0.31 -16.86
CA ALA A 110 -2.60 -0.93 -15.54
C ALA A 110 -2.92 0.08 -14.43
N THR A 111 -3.32 -0.47 -13.30
CA THR A 111 -3.33 0.25 -12.00
C THR A 111 -2.16 -0.22 -11.16
N LEU A 112 -1.43 0.70 -10.55
CA LEU A 112 -0.30 0.42 -9.67
C LEU A 112 -0.72 0.48 -8.21
N VAL A 113 -0.47 -0.60 -7.46
CA VAL A 113 -0.68 -0.68 -6.01
C VAL A 113 0.67 -0.71 -5.32
N VAL A 114 0.95 0.30 -4.50
CA VAL A 114 2.25 0.50 -3.84
C VAL A 114 2.21 0.02 -2.40
N LEU A 115 3.20 -0.79 -2.00
CA LEU A 115 3.37 -1.28 -0.63
C LEU A 115 4.72 -0.94 -0.01
N THR A 116 5.66 -0.48 -0.81
CA THR A 116 7.02 -0.13 -0.34
C THR A 116 6.97 1.02 0.67
N ASN A 117 7.58 0.82 1.83
CA ASN A 117 7.63 1.83 2.89
C ASN A 117 8.75 2.87 2.67
N PRO A 118 8.54 4.13 3.13
CA PRO A 118 7.33 4.72 3.73
C PRO A 118 6.18 4.82 2.71
N MET A 119 5.13 4.04 2.90
CA MET A 119 4.18 3.68 1.85
C MET A 119 3.45 4.89 1.23
N ASP A 120 2.94 5.82 2.02
CA ASP A 120 2.25 7.01 1.49
C ASP A 120 3.19 7.87 0.65
N VAL A 121 4.41 8.11 1.15
CA VAL A 121 5.43 8.87 0.41
C VAL A 121 5.83 8.14 -0.88
N MET A 122 6.03 6.82 -0.81
CA MET A 122 6.37 6.02 -1.99
C MET A 122 5.21 5.96 -3.00
N THR A 123 3.97 6.05 -2.56
CA THR A 123 2.80 6.18 -3.45
C THR A 123 2.85 7.50 -4.24
N ALA A 124 3.17 8.61 -3.58
CA ALA A 124 3.36 9.90 -4.25
C ALA A 124 4.57 9.90 -5.20
N VAL A 125 5.68 9.23 -4.82
CA VAL A 125 6.87 9.03 -5.68
C VAL A 125 6.50 8.21 -6.93
N ALA A 126 5.79 7.11 -6.77
CA ALA A 126 5.33 6.27 -7.87
C ALA A 126 4.41 7.04 -8.82
N TRP A 127 3.45 7.79 -8.29
CA TRP A 127 2.56 8.63 -9.10
C TRP A 127 3.35 9.66 -9.95
N ARG A 128 4.24 10.41 -9.33
CA ARG A 128 5.08 11.39 -10.05
C ARG A 128 5.96 10.73 -11.11
N SER A 129 6.41 9.51 -10.85
CA SER A 129 7.32 8.77 -11.73
C SER A 129 6.61 8.14 -12.92
N THR A 130 5.41 7.61 -12.74
CA THR A 130 4.60 7.04 -13.82
C THR A 130 4.02 8.10 -14.75
N ARG A 131 3.74 9.31 -14.24
CA ARG A 131 2.97 10.36 -14.91
C ARG A 131 1.54 9.91 -15.28
N TRP A 132 1.05 8.91 -14.60
CA TRP A 132 -0.32 8.43 -14.79
C TRP A 132 -1.34 9.34 -14.10
N PRO A 133 -2.62 9.29 -14.50
CA PRO A 133 -3.69 9.86 -13.69
C PRO A 133 -3.63 9.30 -12.26
N ARG A 134 -3.86 10.16 -11.26
CA ARG A 134 -3.77 9.79 -9.84
C ARG A 134 -4.68 8.62 -9.47
N GLU A 135 -5.78 8.46 -10.21
CA GLU A 135 -6.77 7.40 -10.02
C GLU A 135 -6.24 6.00 -10.30
N ARG A 136 -5.05 5.90 -10.91
CA ARG A 136 -4.40 4.63 -11.24
C ARG A 136 -3.15 4.32 -10.41
N VAL A 137 -2.86 5.14 -9.40
CA VAL A 137 -1.75 4.87 -8.47
C VAL A 137 -2.28 4.93 -7.04
N VAL A 138 -2.28 3.80 -6.36
CA VAL A 138 -2.91 3.60 -5.06
C VAL A 138 -1.89 2.97 -4.12
N GLY A 139 -1.82 3.44 -2.88
CA GLY A 139 -1.09 2.74 -1.83
C GLY A 139 -2.01 1.81 -1.03
N SER A 140 -1.48 0.73 -0.48
CA SER A 140 -2.28 -0.18 0.37
C SER A 140 -2.90 0.52 1.58
N GLY A 141 -2.29 1.59 2.05
CA GLY A 141 -2.84 2.55 2.98
C GLY A 141 -3.22 1.98 4.32
N THR A 142 -4.22 2.59 4.89
CA THR A 142 -4.74 2.32 6.23
C THR A 142 -5.73 1.16 6.27
N LEU A 143 -5.87 0.38 5.19
CA LEU A 143 -6.74 -0.81 5.20
C LEU A 143 -6.27 -1.86 6.21
N LEU A 144 -4.96 -2.10 6.28
CA LEU A 144 -4.39 -2.99 7.30
C LEU A 144 -4.63 -2.45 8.72
N ASP A 145 -4.47 -1.14 8.93
CA ASP A 145 -4.70 -0.52 10.24
C ASP A 145 -6.19 -0.56 10.61
N SER A 146 -7.07 -0.43 9.63
CA SER A 146 -8.52 -0.61 9.81
C SER A 146 -8.86 -2.05 10.23
N MET A 147 -8.24 -3.05 9.61
CA MET A 147 -8.42 -4.45 10.00
C MET A 147 -7.90 -4.75 11.41
N ARG A 148 -6.78 -4.13 11.80
CA ARG A 148 -6.25 -4.21 13.17
C ARG A 148 -7.21 -3.58 14.18
N LEU A 149 -7.74 -2.39 13.86
CA LEU A 149 -8.72 -1.72 14.71
C LEU A 149 -9.98 -2.57 14.88
N ARG A 150 -10.49 -3.18 13.80
CA ARG A 150 -11.61 -4.12 13.86
C ARG A 150 -11.31 -5.33 14.73
N ALA A 151 -10.11 -5.91 14.62
CA ALA A 151 -9.70 -7.06 15.43
C ALA A 151 -9.60 -6.70 16.92
N ILE A 152 -8.99 -5.57 17.26
CA ILE A 152 -8.92 -5.06 18.64
C ILE A 152 -10.32 -4.88 19.24
N LEU A 153 -11.23 -4.28 18.48
CA LEU A 153 -12.61 -4.07 18.93
C LEU A 153 -13.38 -5.41 19.07
N ALA A 154 -13.22 -6.32 18.12
CA ALA A 154 -13.85 -7.63 18.15
C ALA A 154 -13.41 -8.45 19.39
N ASP A 155 -12.11 -8.46 19.69
CA ASP A 155 -11.54 -9.15 20.85
C ASP A 155 -12.04 -8.53 22.17
N ARG A 156 -12.06 -7.19 22.28
CA ARG A 156 -12.55 -6.47 23.48
C ARG A 156 -14.02 -6.75 23.76
N HIS A 157 -14.83 -6.79 22.71
CA HIS A 157 -16.27 -7.05 22.83
C HIS A 157 -16.63 -8.55 22.77
N ARG A 158 -15.64 -9.44 22.51
CA ARG A 158 -15.81 -10.89 22.36
C ARG A 158 -16.88 -11.25 21.34
N ILE A 159 -16.78 -10.63 20.16
CA ILE A 159 -17.72 -10.81 19.04
C ILE A 159 -16.96 -11.19 17.76
N PRO A 160 -17.62 -11.77 16.74
CA PRO A 160 -17.01 -12.02 15.45
C PRO A 160 -16.50 -10.74 14.80
N LEU A 161 -15.35 -10.83 14.12
CA LEU A 161 -14.77 -9.72 13.37
C LEU A 161 -15.74 -9.12 12.33
N ALA A 162 -16.57 -9.97 11.73
CA ALA A 162 -17.58 -9.56 10.75
C ALA A 162 -18.68 -8.65 11.32
N ASP A 163 -18.86 -8.64 12.65
CA ASP A 163 -19.83 -7.80 13.33
C ASP A 163 -19.31 -6.36 13.58
N VAL A 164 -18.01 -6.10 13.33
CA VAL A 164 -17.36 -4.82 13.59
C VAL A 164 -17.06 -4.11 12.28
N ASP A 165 -17.52 -2.87 12.16
CA ASP A 165 -17.04 -1.95 11.13
C ASP A 165 -16.32 -0.77 11.80
N ALA A 166 -15.06 -0.57 11.40
CA ALA A 166 -14.18 0.47 11.91
C ALA A 166 -13.12 0.81 10.86
N VAL A 167 -12.74 2.07 10.80
CA VAL A 167 -11.84 2.59 9.78
C VAL A 167 -10.74 3.43 10.41
N VAL A 168 -9.54 3.30 9.85
CA VAL A 168 -8.39 4.16 10.14
C VAL A 168 -8.08 4.95 8.88
N LEU A 169 -7.84 6.23 9.01
CA LEU A 169 -7.44 7.15 7.94
C LEU A 169 -6.08 7.79 8.26
N GLY A 170 -5.63 8.71 7.43
CA GLY A 170 -4.38 9.44 7.65
C GLY A 170 -3.16 8.70 7.12
N GLU A 171 -2.03 8.83 7.80
CA GLU A 171 -0.78 8.17 7.44
C GLU A 171 -0.79 6.69 7.83
N HIS A 172 -0.28 5.81 6.95
CA HIS A 172 0.06 4.45 7.36
C HIS A 172 1.33 4.45 8.23
N GLY A 173 1.18 4.66 9.53
CA GLY A 173 2.29 4.79 10.46
C GLY A 173 1.91 5.48 11.77
N GLU A 174 2.76 6.40 12.22
CA GLU A 174 2.61 7.06 13.53
C GLU A 174 1.41 8.01 13.60
N ARG A 175 1.00 8.59 12.45
CA ARG A 175 -0.15 9.49 12.30
C ARG A 175 -1.39 8.78 11.74
N ALA A 176 -1.52 7.48 12.00
CA ALA A 176 -2.75 6.76 11.72
C ALA A 176 -3.89 7.27 12.63
N VAL A 177 -5.01 7.62 12.03
CA VAL A 177 -6.16 8.24 12.73
C VAL A 177 -7.34 7.26 12.76
N PRO A 178 -7.57 6.57 13.89
CA PRO A 178 -8.78 5.77 14.08
C PRO A 178 -10.01 6.67 14.07
N ILE A 179 -10.98 6.38 13.21
CA ILE A 179 -12.21 7.16 13.10
C ILE A 179 -13.26 6.57 14.06
N PHE A 180 -13.11 6.87 15.33
CA PHE A 180 -13.98 6.35 16.40
C PHE A 180 -15.42 6.82 16.28
N SER A 181 -15.65 7.98 15.67
CA SER A 181 -17.00 8.52 15.42
C SER A 181 -17.84 7.67 14.46
N ARG A 182 -17.19 6.73 13.75
CA ARG A 182 -17.83 5.86 12.76
C ARG A 182 -17.77 4.36 13.10
N VAL A 183 -17.32 4.01 14.29
CA VAL A 183 -17.29 2.61 14.71
C VAL A 183 -18.72 2.08 14.85
N THR A 184 -19.02 0.99 14.16
CA THR A 184 -20.28 0.27 14.35
C THR A 184 -20.04 -1.18 14.76
N ILE A 185 -20.95 -1.70 15.60
CA ILE A 185 -21.05 -3.10 15.98
C ILE A 185 -22.43 -3.60 15.59
N ARG A 186 -22.51 -4.63 14.76
CA ARG A 186 -23.76 -5.16 14.19
C ARG A 186 -24.63 -4.06 13.57
N GLY A 187 -23.96 -3.12 12.87
CA GLY A 187 -24.61 -2.00 12.20
C GLY A 187 -25.06 -0.85 13.11
N SER A 188 -24.88 -0.96 14.43
CA SER A 188 -25.22 0.10 15.39
C SER A 188 -23.99 0.91 15.78
N LEU A 189 -24.11 2.23 15.76
CA LEU A 189 -23.02 3.14 16.16
C LEU A 189 -22.67 2.93 17.63
N VAL A 190 -21.37 2.86 17.93
CA VAL A 190 -20.85 2.67 19.29
C VAL A 190 -20.09 3.91 19.74
N THR A 191 -20.47 4.41 20.93
CA THR A 191 -19.72 5.49 21.57
C THR A 191 -18.70 4.90 22.53
N LEU A 192 -17.41 5.11 22.20
CA LEU A 192 -16.29 4.71 23.05
C LEU A 192 -15.93 5.84 24.02
N SER A 193 -15.63 5.49 25.28
CA SER A 193 -15.14 6.48 26.24
C SER A 193 -13.78 7.07 25.83
N PRO A 194 -13.41 8.26 26.30
CA PRO A 194 -12.07 8.82 26.02
C PRO A 194 -10.93 7.89 26.47
N ALA A 195 -11.10 7.17 27.58
CA ALA A 195 -10.13 6.21 28.08
C ALA A 195 -9.97 5.02 27.14
N ASP A 196 -11.08 4.45 26.64
CA ASP A 196 -11.05 3.36 25.67
C ASP A 196 -10.38 3.79 24.36
N ARG A 197 -10.73 4.98 23.82
CA ARG A 197 -10.11 5.52 22.60
C ARG A 197 -8.60 5.66 22.76
N GLN A 198 -8.13 6.15 23.91
CA GLN A 198 -6.71 6.28 24.19
C GLN A 198 -6.00 4.93 24.26
N GLU A 199 -6.60 3.95 24.93
CA GLU A 199 -6.04 2.61 25.08
C GLU A 199 -5.99 1.86 23.74
N ILE A 200 -7.09 1.86 22.98
CA ILE A 200 -7.19 1.26 21.64
C ILE A 200 -6.18 1.91 20.69
N GLY A 201 -6.06 3.24 20.72
CA GLY A 201 -5.09 3.97 19.90
C GLY A 201 -3.64 3.61 20.21
N ARG A 202 -3.29 3.35 21.48
CA ARG A 202 -1.96 2.83 21.86
C ARG A 202 -1.75 1.41 21.33
N GLU A 203 -2.68 0.52 21.58
CA GLU A 203 -2.62 -0.87 21.13
C GLU A 203 -2.45 -0.96 19.60
N LEU A 204 -3.20 -0.15 18.85
CA LEU A 204 -3.10 -0.08 17.38
C LEU A 204 -1.71 0.34 16.90
N ARG A 205 -1.08 1.31 17.57
CA ARG A 205 0.30 1.73 17.23
C ARG A 205 1.34 0.68 17.57
N ASP A 206 1.20 0.02 18.71
CA ASP A 206 2.18 -0.92 19.26
C ASP A 206 2.19 -2.27 18.55
N ILE A 207 1.03 -2.70 18.01
CA ILE A 207 0.86 -4.05 17.45
C ILE A 207 1.86 -4.37 16.32
N SER A 208 2.15 -3.40 15.47
CA SER A 208 3.13 -3.57 14.38
C SER A 208 4.54 -3.82 14.91
N GLY A 209 4.97 -3.03 15.88
CA GLY A 209 6.28 -3.15 16.51
C GLY A 209 6.47 -4.51 17.16
N ARG A 210 5.48 -4.96 17.92
CA ARG A 210 5.49 -6.28 18.59
C ARG A 210 5.57 -7.45 17.59
N ILE A 211 4.85 -7.36 16.46
CA ILE A 211 4.92 -8.39 15.40
C ILE A 211 6.31 -8.39 14.76
N ILE A 212 6.87 -7.22 14.46
CA ILE A 212 8.21 -7.10 13.86
C ILE A 212 9.27 -7.65 14.80
N GLU A 213 9.21 -7.31 16.09
CA GLU A 213 10.14 -7.80 17.11
C GLU A 213 10.07 -9.35 17.21
N ALA A 214 8.88 -9.93 17.24
CA ALA A 214 8.70 -11.36 17.45
C ALA A 214 9.04 -12.22 16.23
N LYS A 215 8.78 -11.75 14.98
CA LYS A 215 8.94 -12.56 13.75
C LYS A 215 9.68 -11.89 12.60
N GLY A 216 10.24 -10.69 12.83
CA GLY A 216 11.07 -9.98 11.86
C GLY A 216 10.30 -9.28 10.73
N GLY A 217 9.00 -9.17 10.84
CA GLY A 217 8.16 -8.44 9.86
C GLY A 217 6.74 -8.97 9.74
N THR A 218 5.86 -8.18 9.18
CA THR A 218 4.49 -8.57 8.85
C THR A 218 4.46 -9.13 7.42
N ALA A 219 3.62 -10.13 7.18
CA ALA A 219 3.41 -10.70 5.84
C ALA A 219 1.93 -11.02 5.60
N PHE A 220 1.30 -11.82 6.45
CA PHE A 220 -0.05 -12.34 6.19
C PHE A 220 -1.14 -11.28 6.26
N GLY A 221 -1.12 -10.40 7.26
CA GLY A 221 -2.08 -9.29 7.36
C GLY A 221 -2.01 -8.36 6.15
N PRO A 222 -0.82 -7.79 5.82
CA PRO A 222 -0.69 -6.98 4.63
C PRO A 222 -1.04 -7.73 3.33
N ALA A 223 -0.74 -9.05 3.23
CA ALA A 223 -1.07 -9.81 2.04
C ALA A 223 -2.58 -9.95 1.84
N GLY A 224 -3.32 -10.32 2.89
CA GLY A 224 -4.77 -10.41 2.83
C GLY A 224 -5.42 -9.08 2.48
N THR A 225 -5.08 -8.01 3.22
CA THR A 225 -5.65 -6.68 2.94
C THR A 225 -5.27 -6.11 1.57
N THR A 226 -4.09 -6.46 1.03
CA THR A 226 -3.73 -6.08 -0.33
C THR A 226 -4.53 -6.85 -1.37
N ALA A 227 -4.79 -8.13 -1.15
CA ALA A 227 -5.68 -8.91 -2.02
C ALA A 227 -7.09 -8.30 -2.02
N ASP A 228 -7.65 -7.97 -0.84
CA ASP A 228 -8.94 -7.28 -0.72
C ASP A 228 -8.96 -5.94 -1.49
N LEU A 229 -7.91 -5.13 -1.36
CA LEU A 229 -7.77 -3.85 -2.08
C LEU A 229 -7.75 -4.07 -3.60
N VAL A 230 -6.95 -5.03 -4.06
CA VAL A 230 -6.84 -5.36 -5.50
C VAL A 230 -8.16 -5.89 -6.04
N HIS A 231 -8.86 -6.75 -5.29
CA HIS A 231 -10.21 -7.22 -5.66
C HIS A 231 -11.21 -6.07 -5.76
N ALA A 232 -11.21 -5.15 -4.79
CA ALA A 232 -12.06 -3.96 -4.83
C ALA A 232 -11.74 -3.06 -6.04
N LEU A 233 -10.46 -2.92 -6.40
CA LEU A 233 -10.04 -2.18 -7.59
C LEU A 233 -10.58 -2.78 -8.88
N VAL A 234 -10.49 -4.09 -9.07
CA VAL A 234 -10.88 -4.76 -10.33
C VAL A 234 -12.38 -5.07 -10.40
N ALA A 235 -13.09 -5.02 -9.28
CA ALA A 235 -14.52 -5.31 -9.24
C ALA A 235 -15.31 -4.38 -10.16
N SER A 236 -16.34 -4.91 -10.82
CA SER A 236 -17.28 -4.12 -11.64
C SER A 236 -18.21 -3.24 -10.78
N THR A 237 -18.55 -3.73 -9.59
CA THR A 237 -19.37 -2.98 -8.62
C THR A 237 -18.47 -2.17 -7.70
N PRO A 238 -18.53 -0.82 -7.72
CA PRO A 238 -17.67 -0.01 -6.90
C PRO A 238 -17.98 -0.15 -5.40
N SER A 239 -16.91 -0.20 -4.58
CA SER A 239 -16.98 -0.21 -3.12
C SER A 239 -16.08 0.88 -2.53
N VAL A 240 -16.35 1.26 -1.27
CA VAL A 240 -15.50 2.23 -0.54
C VAL A 240 -14.52 1.47 0.33
N VAL A 241 -13.23 1.76 0.13
CA VAL A 241 -12.12 1.10 0.83
C VAL A 241 -11.16 2.18 1.35
N PRO A 242 -10.71 2.11 2.61
CA PRO A 242 -9.66 3.00 3.10
C PRO A 242 -8.32 2.61 2.47
N CYS A 243 -7.78 3.46 1.62
CA CYS A 243 -6.50 3.25 0.98
C CYS A 243 -5.79 4.59 0.72
N SER A 244 -4.49 4.54 0.42
CA SER A 244 -3.72 5.75 0.15
C SER A 244 -3.94 6.20 -1.29
N VAL A 245 -4.39 7.44 -1.45
CA VAL A 245 -4.65 8.07 -2.75
C VAL A 245 -3.98 9.43 -2.77
N VAL A 246 -3.42 9.81 -3.92
CA VAL A 246 -2.89 11.16 -4.12
C VAL A 246 -4.05 12.14 -4.13
N LEU A 247 -4.03 13.08 -3.20
CA LEU A 247 -5.08 14.07 -3.01
C LEU A 247 -4.89 15.28 -3.93
N ASP A 248 -6.01 15.90 -4.32
CA ASP A 248 -6.08 17.10 -5.16
C ASP A 248 -7.14 18.08 -4.64
N GLY A 249 -7.02 18.42 -3.36
CA GLY A 249 -7.92 19.30 -2.61
C GLY A 249 -8.76 18.59 -1.56
N GLU A 250 -8.98 17.29 -1.68
CA GLU A 250 -9.73 16.53 -0.68
C GLU A 250 -9.02 16.58 0.68
N TYR A 251 -9.78 16.67 1.75
CA TYR A 251 -9.28 16.86 3.11
C TYR A 251 -8.30 18.06 3.25
N GLY A 252 -8.35 19.03 2.31
CA GLY A 252 -7.50 20.21 2.29
C GLY A 252 -6.04 19.96 1.88
N ALA A 253 -5.72 18.79 1.34
CA ALA A 253 -4.37 18.40 0.93
C ALA A 253 -4.26 18.23 -0.59
N THR A 254 -3.07 18.53 -1.15
CA THR A 254 -2.82 18.41 -2.60
C THR A 254 -1.42 17.86 -2.85
N GLY A 255 -1.30 16.91 -3.80
CA GLY A 255 -0.02 16.35 -4.26
C GLY A 255 0.67 15.40 -3.28
N VAL A 256 0.00 15.03 -2.19
CA VAL A 256 0.44 14.04 -1.19
C VAL A 256 -0.51 12.85 -1.22
N ALA A 257 0.02 11.65 -1.00
CA ALA A 257 -0.80 10.47 -0.84
C ALA A 257 -1.09 10.24 0.64
N MET A 258 -2.33 9.93 0.96
CA MET A 258 -2.80 9.70 2.33
C MET A 258 -3.94 8.67 2.34
N GLY A 259 -4.06 7.89 3.40
CA GLY A 259 -5.16 6.98 3.63
C GLY A 259 -6.48 7.71 3.79
N VAL A 260 -7.39 7.50 2.84
CA VAL A 260 -8.72 8.13 2.77
C VAL A 260 -9.76 7.11 2.33
N PRO A 261 -11.06 7.34 2.61
CA PRO A 261 -12.11 6.51 2.04
C PRO A 261 -12.17 6.75 0.53
N ALA A 262 -11.77 5.77 -0.25
CA ALA A 262 -11.76 5.85 -1.70
C ALA A 262 -12.79 4.89 -2.30
N ARG A 263 -13.59 5.37 -3.24
CA ARG A 263 -14.49 4.52 -4.03
C ARG A 263 -13.72 3.90 -5.17
N LEU A 264 -13.55 2.58 -5.12
CA LEU A 264 -12.76 1.79 -6.06
C LEU A 264 -13.67 0.96 -6.97
N GLY A 265 -13.23 0.68 -8.17
CA GLY A 265 -13.89 -0.23 -9.10
C GLY A 265 -13.45 -0.05 -10.54
N SER A 266 -13.64 -1.07 -11.37
CA SER A 266 -13.27 -1.09 -12.78
C SER A 266 -11.84 -0.60 -13.03
N GLY A 267 -10.88 -1.10 -12.25
CA GLY A 267 -9.46 -0.86 -12.38
C GLY A 267 -8.97 0.51 -11.91
N ARG A 268 -9.71 1.29 -11.12
CA ARG A 268 -9.27 2.63 -10.68
C ARG A 268 -9.99 3.16 -9.45
N VAL A 269 -9.45 4.21 -8.87
CA VAL A 269 -10.18 5.09 -7.95
C VAL A 269 -11.21 5.89 -8.75
N LYS A 270 -12.47 5.83 -8.33
CA LYS A 270 -13.56 6.62 -8.95
C LYS A 270 -13.65 8.01 -8.33
N ARG A 271 -13.50 8.10 -7.01
CA ARG A 271 -13.45 9.34 -6.24
C ARG A 271 -12.99 9.08 -4.82
N VAL A 272 -12.52 10.10 -4.15
CA VAL A 272 -12.34 10.15 -2.70
C VAL A 272 -13.66 10.57 -2.06
N GLU A 273 -14.06 9.91 -0.97
CA GLU A 273 -15.23 10.28 -0.18
C GLU A 273 -14.78 11.16 0.98
N GLU A 274 -15.22 12.42 1.02
CA GLU A 274 -14.98 13.28 2.16
C GLU A 274 -16.08 13.06 3.20
N TRP A 275 -15.69 12.55 4.36
CA TRP A 275 -16.61 12.31 5.45
C TRP A 275 -16.67 13.51 6.40
N PRO A 276 -17.86 13.90 6.86
CA PRO A 276 -17.96 14.81 8.00
C PRO A 276 -17.41 14.09 9.24
N LEU A 277 -16.43 14.72 9.89
CA LEU A 277 -15.73 14.19 11.06
C LEU A 277 -15.80 15.22 12.20
N PRO A 278 -15.82 14.76 13.47
CA PRO A 278 -15.61 15.63 14.61
C PRO A 278 -14.29 16.39 14.54
N ASP A 279 -14.21 17.53 15.23
CA ASP A 279 -13.06 18.44 15.14
C ASP A 279 -11.73 17.78 15.56
N ASP A 280 -11.74 16.89 16.55
CA ASP A 280 -10.56 16.15 16.99
C ASP A 280 -10.02 15.18 15.94
N GLU A 281 -10.91 14.42 15.27
CA GLU A 281 -10.53 13.50 14.19
C GLU A 281 -10.10 14.28 12.94
N ARG A 282 -10.79 15.37 12.62
CA ARG A 282 -10.42 16.24 11.50
C ARG A 282 -9.05 16.87 11.72
N GLN A 283 -8.79 17.43 12.90
CA GLN A 283 -7.49 18.02 13.23
C GLN A 283 -6.36 16.98 13.14
N ALA A 284 -6.61 15.75 13.60
CA ALA A 284 -5.62 14.67 13.48
C ALA A 284 -5.29 14.31 12.01
N LEU A 285 -6.29 14.35 11.12
CA LEU A 285 -6.07 14.16 9.68
C LEU A 285 -5.29 15.33 9.05
N ASP A 286 -5.60 16.56 9.44
CA ASP A 286 -4.88 17.75 8.96
C ASP A 286 -3.41 17.71 9.41
N ASP A 287 -3.14 17.21 10.63
CA ASP A 287 -1.77 17.00 11.13
C ASP A 287 -1.05 15.91 10.31
N ALA A 288 -1.71 14.80 10.04
CA ALA A 288 -1.15 13.73 9.20
C ALA A 288 -0.83 14.22 7.78
N ALA A 289 -1.71 15.00 7.17
CA ALA A 289 -1.50 15.58 5.85
C ALA A 289 -0.30 16.53 5.81
N ARG A 290 -0.13 17.39 6.85
CA ARG A 290 1.04 18.27 6.96
C ARG A 290 2.36 17.51 7.08
N ASP A 291 2.41 16.48 7.92
CA ASP A 291 3.60 15.65 8.08
C ASP A 291 3.95 14.91 6.77
N LEU A 292 2.93 14.36 6.08
CA LEU A 292 3.13 13.71 4.79
C LEU A 292 3.61 14.67 3.71
N THR A 293 3.17 15.93 3.72
CA THR A 293 3.64 16.96 2.79
C THR A 293 5.14 17.21 2.98
N ALA A 294 5.59 17.41 4.22
CA ALA A 294 7.00 17.59 4.54
C ALA A 294 7.84 16.38 4.08
N HIS A 295 7.38 15.16 4.34
CA HIS A 295 8.08 13.94 3.89
C HIS A 295 8.10 13.77 2.37
N ALA A 296 7.08 14.24 1.66
CA ALA A 296 7.06 14.21 0.20
C ALA A 296 8.05 15.22 -0.42
N GLU A 297 8.28 16.34 0.24
CA GLU A 297 9.32 17.30 -0.11
C GLU A 297 10.71 16.71 0.11
N ASP A 298 10.96 16.04 1.24
CA ASP A 298 12.21 15.30 1.50
C ASP A 298 12.48 14.26 0.41
N ALA A 299 11.45 13.51 0.00
CA ALA A 299 11.58 12.52 -1.07
C ALA A 299 11.94 13.17 -2.42
N ALA A 300 11.41 14.34 -2.74
CA ALA A 300 11.76 15.06 -3.96
C ALA A 300 13.23 15.49 -3.97
N VAL A 301 13.75 16.01 -2.85
CA VAL A 301 15.17 16.35 -2.69
C VAL A 301 16.06 15.12 -2.87
N VAL A 302 15.68 13.97 -2.25
CA VAL A 302 16.42 12.71 -2.39
C VAL A 302 16.47 12.26 -3.85
N LEU A 303 15.35 12.33 -4.58
CA LEU A 303 15.30 11.93 -5.99
C LEU A 303 16.16 12.82 -6.89
N ASP A 304 16.23 14.11 -6.63
CA ASP A 304 17.08 15.04 -7.37
C ASP A 304 18.57 14.76 -7.11
N LEU A 305 18.96 14.46 -5.86
CA LEU A 305 20.32 14.05 -5.51
C LEU A 305 20.73 12.74 -6.20
N VAL A 306 19.85 11.75 -6.24
CA VAL A 306 20.09 10.48 -6.92
C VAL A 306 20.25 10.67 -8.44
N ARG A 307 19.47 11.56 -9.05
CA ARG A 307 19.59 11.87 -10.50
C ARG A 307 20.92 12.55 -10.82
N THR A 308 21.35 13.52 -10.01
CA THR A 308 22.60 14.25 -10.22
C THR A 308 23.83 13.37 -10.05
N SER A 309 23.80 12.43 -9.09
CA SER A 309 24.89 11.47 -8.87
C SER A 309 25.05 10.41 -9.97
N ARG A 310 23.97 10.09 -10.71
CA ARG A 310 23.96 9.13 -11.81
C ARG A 310 24.25 9.77 -13.18
N SER A 311 24.32 11.11 -13.31
CA SER A 311 24.74 11.79 -14.53
C SER A 311 26.24 11.55 -14.71
N PRO A 312 26.72 10.97 -15.84
CA PRO A 312 28.14 10.80 -16.07
C PRO A 312 28.81 12.17 -16.07
N ALA A 313 29.84 12.30 -15.23
CA ALA A 313 30.70 13.49 -15.20
C ALA A 313 31.09 13.82 -16.66
N GLY A 314 30.69 15.03 -17.08
CA GLY A 314 30.90 15.47 -18.44
C GLY A 314 32.34 15.21 -18.86
N THR A 315 32.51 14.57 -20.00
CA THR A 315 33.78 14.47 -20.73
C THR A 315 34.36 15.87 -20.84
N ARG A 316 35.34 16.18 -19.99
CA ARG A 316 36.20 17.34 -20.24
C ARG A 316 36.86 17.12 -21.62
N ARG A 317 36.35 17.80 -22.60
CA ARG A 317 37.11 17.99 -23.83
C ARG A 317 38.34 18.82 -23.50
N THR A 318 39.50 18.17 -23.43
CA THR A 318 40.78 18.84 -23.52
C THR A 318 40.95 19.23 -25.00
N SER A 319 40.90 20.49 -25.23
CA SER A 319 41.36 21.15 -26.47
C SER A 319 42.87 21.15 -26.51
#